data_cc86df0c14517bf304bb7e6ec7f3e963
#
_entry.id   cc86df0c14517bf304bb7e6ec7f3e963
#
_cell.length_a   1.000
_cell.length_b   1.000
_cell.length_c   1.000
_cell.angle_alpha   90.00
_cell.angle_beta   90.00
_cell.angle_gamma   90.00
#
_symmetry.space_group_name_H-M   'P 1'
#
loop_
_entity.id
_entity.type
_entity.pdbx_description
1 polymer ?
#
loop_
_entity_poly.entity_id
_entity_poly.type
_entity_poly.pdbx_seq_one_letter_code
_entity_poly.pdbx_strand_id
1 'polypeptide(L)'
;FGFFPNKQKNLRYPHIGIVLIGENSEIGCGATIDRGSMSNTTIGKNTYLDNQIHIAHNNKIGDNCIIAGQVGFAGSSTLGNNVMIGGQAGISGHLKIGSNVQIGGGSGVIKNIPDNSKVMGYPSKDLRQFLKDNK
;
A
#
# COMPACT_ATOMS: atom_id res chain seq x y z
N PHE A 1 -4.78 2.46 -14.08
CA PHE A 1 -5.08 3.89 -14.07
C PHE A 1 -3.80 4.66 -14.35
N GLY A 2 -3.81 5.55 -15.31
CA GLY A 2 -2.64 6.36 -15.63
C GLY A 2 -3.00 7.51 -16.55
N PHE A 3 -2.61 8.70 -16.18
CA PHE A 3 -2.79 9.89 -17.00
C PHE A 3 -1.78 10.98 -16.60
N PHE A 4 -1.52 11.89 -17.53
CA PHE A 4 -0.80 13.11 -17.26
C PHE A 4 -1.80 14.26 -17.12
N PRO A 5 -1.77 15.02 -16.03
CA PRO A 5 -2.56 16.23 -15.92
C PRO A 5 -2.06 17.27 -16.95
N ASN A 6 -2.99 17.90 -17.62
CA ASN A 6 -2.69 18.96 -18.59
C ASN A 6 -3.78 20.04 -18.45
N LYS A 7 -3.41 21.31 -18.63
CA LYS A 7 -4.32 22.44 -18.46
C LYS A 7 -5.55 22.40 -19.38
N GLN A 8 -5.42 21.83 -20.57
CA GLN A 8 -6.51 21.77 -21.55
C GLN A 8 -7.23 20.42 -21.51
N LYS A 9 -6.49 19.31 -21.38
CA LYS A 9 -7.03 17.96 -21.44
C LYS A 9 -6.07 16.97 -20.79
N ASN A 10 -6.56 16.17 -19.84
CA ASN A 10 -5.77 15.07 -19.28
C ASN A 10 -5.41 14.06 -20.37
N LEU A 11 -4.16 13.66 -20.42
CA LEU A 11 -3.65 12.70 -21.39
C LEU A 11 -3.55 11.31 -20.75
N ARG A 12 -4.07 10.30 -21.43
CA ARG A 12 -3.94 8.92 -21.00
C ARG A 12 -2.48 8.45 -21.16
N TYR A 13 -1.92 7.89 -20.10
CA TYR A 13 -0.67 7.15 -20.18
C TYR A 13 -1.00 5.65 -20.36
N PRO A 14 -0.53 5.00 -21.43
CA PRO A 14 -0.83 3.60 -21.65
C PRO A 14 -0.06 2.72 -20.65
N HIS A 15 -0.81 1.94 -19.87
CA HIS A 15 -0.26 0.95 -18.95
C HIS A 15 -0.29 -0.43 -19.62
N ILE A 16 0.85 -1.06 -19.76
CA ILE A 16 1.04 -2.35 -20.43
C ILE A 16 1.50 -3.47 -19.49
N GLY A 17 1.85 -3.15 -18.25
CA GLY A 17 2.18 -4.14 -17.24
C GLY A 17 0.95 -4.96 -16.83
N ILE A 18 1.17 -5.99 -16.05
CA ILE A 18 0.13 -6.89 -15.55
C ILE A 18 0.07 -6.88 -14.02
N VAL A 19 -0.88 -7.59 -13.46
CA VAL A 19 -0.97 -7.90 -12.03
C VAL A 19 -0.52 -9.33 -11.82
N LEU A 20 0.40 -9.56 -10.90
CA LEU A 20 0.87 -10.87 -10.47
C LEU A 20 0.52 -11.07 -8.99
N ILE A 21 -0.19 -12.14 -8.68
CA ILE A 21 -0.58 -12.48 -7.31
C ILE A 21 0.06 -13.83 -6.97
N GLY A 22 0.82 -13.84 -5.87
CA GLY A 22 1.49 -15.04 -5.38
C GLY A 22 0.51 -16.09 -4.84
N GLU A 23 0.99 -17.31 -4.75
CA GLU A 23 0.19 -18.45 -4.28
C GLU A 23 -0.28 -18.28 -2.83
N ASN A 24 -1.42 -18.90 -2.52
CA ASN A 24 -2.08 -18.86 -1.21
C ASN A 24 -2.42 -17.44 -0.70
N SER A 25 -2.49 -16.46 -1.58
CA SER A 25 -2.94 -15.12 -1.22
C SER A 25 -4.46 -15.01 -1.34
N GLU A 26 -5.07 -14.24 -0.46
CA GLU A 26 -6.50 -14.01 -0.43
C GLU A 26 -6.82 -12.56 -0.75
N ILE A 27 -7.80 -12.36 -1.61
CA ILE A 27 -8.23 -11.02 -2.04
C ILE A 27 -9.70 -10.85 -1.68
N GLY A 28 -9.98 -9.93 -0.77
CA GLY A 28 -11.33 -9.65 -0.28
C GLY A 28 -12.23 -8.96 -1.29
N CYS A 29 -13.52 -8.91 -0.96
CA CYS A 29 -14.55 -8.33 -1.80
C CYS A 29 -14.33 -6.83 -2.06
N GLY A 30 -14.56 -6.42 -3.31
CA GLY A 30 -14.44 -5.01 -3.68
C GLY A 30 -13.00 -4.49 -3.73
N ALA A 31 -12.00 -5.35 -3.61
CA ALA A 31 -10.62 -4.97 -3.81
C ALA A 31 -10.37 -4.59 -5.27
N THR A 32 -9.60 -3.54 -5.48
CA THR A 32 -9.20 -3.06 -6.80
C THR A 32 -7.68 -3.05 -6.90
N ILE A 33 -7.15 -3.69 -7.93
CA ILE A 33 -5.71 -3.81 -8.14
C ILE A 33 -5.40 -3.35 -9.56
N ASP A 34 -4.70 -2.24 -9.68
CA ASP A 34 -4.36 -1.66 -10.97
C ASP A 34 -3.17 -2.38 -11.60
N ARG A 35 -3.22 -2.57 -12.88
CA ARG A 35 -2.06 -3.06 -13.66
C ARG A 35 -0.88 -2.10 -13.55
N GLY A 36 0.32 -2.60 -13.77
CA GLY A 36 1.50 -1.76 -13.86
C GLY A 36 1.60 -0.96 -15.15
N SER A 37 2.42 0.06 -15.15
CA SER A 37 2.73 0.83 -16.37
C SER A 37 3.68 0.07 -17.29
N MET A 38 4.97 0.27 -17.16
CA MET A 38 6.02 -0.50 -17.85
C MET A 38 6.41 -1.77 -17.08
N SER A 39 6.40 -1.71 -15.75
CA SER A 39 6.59 -2.86 -14.86
C SER A 39 5.26 -3.35 -14.29
N ASN A 40 5.27 -4.47 -13.60
CA ASN A 40 4.07 -5.10 -13.05
C ASN A 40 3.70 -4.56 -11.67
N THR A 41 2.42 -4.66 -11.32
CA THR A 41 1.95 -4.63 -9.93
C THR A 41 2.02 -6.06 -9.39
N THR A 42 2.64 -6.23 -8.23
CA THR A 42 2.87 -7.57 -7.67
C THR A 42 2.38 -7.68 -6.22
N ILE A 43 1.77 -8.80 -5.90
CA ILE A 43 1.39 -9.21 -4.54
C ILE A 43 2.10 -10.52 -4.28
N GLY A 44 2.84 -10.59 -3.19
CA GLY A 44 3.58 -11.78 -2.78
C GLY A 44 2.66 -12.93 -2.36
N LYS A 45 3.25 -14.04 -1.95
CA LYS A 45 2.52 -15.24 -1.49
C LYS A 45 2.08 -15.11 -0.02
N ASN A 46 1.02 -15.84 0.32
CA ASN A 46 0.44 -15.84 1.67
C ASN A 46 0.08 -14.43 2.15
N THR A 47 -0.27 -13.53 1.27
CA THR A 47 -0.65 -12.14 1.59
C THR A 47 -2.16 -12.00 1.51
N TYR A 48 -2.75 -11.53 2.59
CA TYR A 48 -4.19 -11.42 2.73
C TYR A 48 -4.63 -9.97 2.69
N LEU A 49 -5.47 -9.66 1.71
CA LEU A 49 -6.11 -8.37 1.51
C LEU A 49 -7.57 -8.49 1.91
N ASP A 50 -7.99 -7.75 2.91
CA ASP A 50 -9.38 -7.65 3.33
C ASP A 50 -10.22 -6.87 2.29
N ASN A 51 -11.44 -6.54 2.63
CA ASN A 51 -12.39 -5.95 1.70
C ASN A 51 -12.08 -4.49 1.35
N GLN A 52 -12.43 -4.09 0.13
CA GLN A 52 -12.37 -2.69 -0.34
C GLN A 52 -10.97 -2.07 -0.30
N ILE A 53 -9.94 -2.87 -0.47
CA ILE A 53 -8.56 -2.38 -0.57
C ILE A 53 -8.30 -1.87 -1.98
N HIS A 54 -7.56 -0.78 -2.10
CA HIS A 54 -7.07 -0.29 -3.37
C HIS A 54 -5.55 -0.39 -3.46
N ILE A 55 -5.07 -1.12 -4.45
CA ILE A 55 -3.64 -1.21 -4.80
C ILE A 55 -3.44 -0.52 -6.15
N ALA A 56 -2.91 0.69 -6.14
CA ALA A 56 -2.64 1.42 -7.38
C ALA A 56 -1.47 0.79 -8.16
N HIS A 57 -1.26 1.29 -9.35
CA HIS A 57 -0.30 0.78 -10.31
C HIS A 57 1.14 0.68 -9.76
N ASN A 58 1.89 -0.30 -10.22
CA ASN A 58 3.32 -0.48 -9.92
C ASN A 58 3.66 -0.71 -8.44
N ASN A 59 2.69 -1.00 -7.59
CA ASN A 59 2.97 -1.40 -6.21
C ASN A 59 3.60 -2.80 -6.17
N LYS A 60 4.50 -3.00 -5.23
CA LYS A 60 5.13 -4.28 -4.93
C LYS A 60 4.87 -4.62 -3.47
N ILE A 61 3.92 -5.51 -3.24
CA ILE A 61 3.56 -6.00 -1.91
C ILE A 61 4.32 -7.31 -1.66
N GLY A 62 4.97 -7.41 -0.52
CA GLY A 62 5.75 -8.59 -0.15
C GLY A 62 4.91 -9.80 0.27
N ASP A 63 5.60 -10.79 0.83
CA ASP A 63 5.01 -12.04 1.31
C ASP A 63 4.47 -11.91 2.75
N ASN A 64 3.52 -12.76 3.12
CA ASN A 64 2.98 -12.88 4.48
C ASN A 64 2.46 -11.55 5.07
N CYS A 65 1.91 -10.70 4.23
CA CYS A 65 1.32 -9.44 4.67
C CYS A 65 -0.16 -9.62 5.02
N ILE A 66 -0.64 -8.85 5.99
CA ILE A 66 -2.05 -8.76 6.37
C ILE A 66 -2.48 -7.31 6.26
N ILE A 67 -3.41 -7.03 5.38
CA ILE A 67 -3.86 -5.67 5.08
C ILE A 67 -5.36 -5.60 5.32
N ALA A 68 -5.76 -4.83 6.34
CA ALA A 68 -7.14 -4.72 6.75
C ALA A 68 -7.97 -3.85 5.79
N GLY A 69 -9.29 -3.85 5.98
CA GLY A 69 -10.24 -3.24 5.05
C GLY A 69 -10.03 -1.75 4.78
N GLN A 70 -10.35 -1.35 3.56
CA GLN A 70 -10.31 0.04 3.11
C GLN A 70 -8.92 0.71 3.13
N VAL A 71 -7.86 -0.07 3.19
CA VAL A 71 -6.50 0.46 3.01
C VAL A 71 -6.29 0.84 1.55
N GLY A 72 -5.66 1.99 1.32
CA GLY A 72 -5.33 2.46 -0.01
C GLY A 72 -3.84 2.67 -0.21
N PHE A 73 -3.32 2.18 -1.31
CA PHE A 73 -1.94 2.43 -1.76
C PHE A 73 -1.95 3.32 -2.99
N ALA A 74 -1.29 4.45 -2.93
CA ALA A 74 -0.95 5.19 -4.13
C ALA A 74 0.16 4.46 -4.91
N GLY A 75 0.40 4.87 -6.16
CA GLY A 75 1.27 4.12 -7.08
C GLY A 75 2.73 4.03 -6.69
N SER A 76 3.38 2.97 -7.15
CA SER A 76 4.85 2.80 -7.13
C SER A 76 5.48 2.69 -5.74
N SER A 77 4.74 2.23 -4.75
CA SER A 77 5.30 1.94 -3.42
C SER A 77 5.69 0.47 -3.28
N THR A 78 6.65 0.22 -2.42
CA THR A 78 7.13 -1.12 -2.10
C THR A 78 6.86 -1.42 -0.64
N LEU A 79 6.25 -2.57 -0.37
CA LEU A 79 6.01 -3.11 0.96
C LEU A 79 6.86 -4.37 1.14
N GLY A 80 7.61 -4.44 2.22
CA GLY A 80 8.39 -5.62 2.58
C GLY A 80 7.53 -6.81 3.00
N ASN A 81 8.16 -7.80 3.62
CA ASN A 81 7.47 -9.00 4.08
C ASN A 81 6.96 -8.86 5.53
N ASN A 82 5.97 -9.66 5.91
CA ASN A 82 5.43 -9.70 7.27
C ASN A 82 4.94 -8.33 7.76
N VAL A 83 4.27 -7.59 6.91
CA VAL A 83 3.73 -6.26 7.25
C VAL A 83 2.26 -6.39 7.60
N MET A 84 1.85 -5.71 8.66
CA MET A 84 0.46 -5.61 9.09
C MET A 84 -0.02 -4.17 8.98
N ILE A 85 -1.14 -3.95 8.29
CA ILE A 85 -1.71 -2.61 8.12
C ILE A 85 -3.15 -2.59 8.63
N GLY A 86 -3.40 -1.72 9.58
CA GLY A 86 -4.74 -1.48 10.13
C GLY A 86 -5.67 -0.80 9.13
N GLY A 87 -6.97 -1.02 9.30
CA GLY A 87 -8.01 -0.53 8.38
C GLY A 87 -7.96 0.98 8.15
N GLN A 88 -8.37 1.39 6.97
CA GLN A 88 -8.45 2.79 6.55
C GLN A 88 -7.10 3.55 6.54
N ALA A 89 -5.97 2.85 6.60
CA ALA A 89 -4.68 3.50 6.42
C ALA A 89 -4.45 3.88 4.95
N GLY A 90 -3.79 5.00 4.74
CA GLY A 90 -3.41 5.47 3.40
C GLY A 90 -1.90 5.49 3.24
N ILE A 91 -1.41 4.95 2.14
CA ILE A 91 0.01 4.89 1.82
C ILE A 91 0.29 5.78 0.61
N SER A 92 1.10 6.79 0.79
CA SER A 92 1.51 7.69 -0.31
C SER A 92 2.35 6.96 -1.35
N GLY A 93 2.41 7.55 -2.55
CA GLY A 93 3.18 6.98 -3.66
C GLY A 93 4.69 7.05 -3.46
N HIS A 94 5.39 6.17 -4.17
CA HIS A 94 6.85 6.14 -4.24
C HIS A 94 7.55 5.92 -2.88
N LEU A 95 6.89 5.25 -1.94
CA LEU A 95 7.46 4.95 -0.64
C LEU A 95 8.08 3.55 -0.61
N LYS A 96 9.05 3.39 0.27
CA LYS A 96 9.61 2.10 0.66
C LYS A 96 9.26 1.84 2.12
N ILE A 97 8.46 0.81 2.34
CA ILE A 97 8.09 0.32 3.67
C ILE A 97 8.83 -1.00 3.88
N GLY A 98 9.55 -1.07 4.96
CA GLY A 98 10.37 -2.24 5.29
C GLY A 98 9.57 -3.48 5.66
N SER A 99 10.29 -4.52 6.06
CA SER A 99 9.72 -5.77 6.56
C SER A 99 9.44 -5.71 8.07
N ASN A 100 8.54 -6.57 8.54
CA ASN A 100 8.14 -6.65 9.95
C ASN A 100 7.62 -5.32 10.51
N VAL A 101 6.88 -4.58 9.69
CA VAL A 101 6.31 -3.27 10.03
C VAL A 101 4.86 -3.44 10.44
N GLN A 102 4.44 -2.67 11.43
CA GLN A 102 3.04 -2.55 11.84
C GLN A 102 2.59 -1.11 11.65
N ILE A 103 1.49 -0.93 10.90
CA ILE A 103 0.88 0.38 10.65
C ILE A 103 -0.51 0.39 11.29
N GLY A 104 -0.73 1.29 12.24
CA GLY A 104 -2.02 1.42 12.93
C GLY A 104 -3.14 1.88 12.00
N GLY A 105 -4.38 1.54 12.36
CA GLY A 105 -5.55 1.94 11.58
C GLY A 105 -5.70 3.46 11.46
N GLY A 106 -6.24 3.92 10.33
CA GLY A 106 -6.43 5.35 10.05
C GLY A 106 -5.14 6.13 9.83
N SER A 107 -3.99 5.45 9.71
CA SER A 107 -2.70 6.13 9.54
C SER A 107 -2.52 6.69 8.14
N GLY A 108 -1.89 7.86 8.04
CA GLY A 108 -1.42 8.43 6.78
C GLY A 108 0.08 8.32 6.67
N VAL A 109 0.56 7.39 5.85
CA VAL A 109 1.99 7.15 5.65
C VAL A 109 2.50 8.01 4.51
N ILE A 110 3.33 8.99 4.82
CA ILE A 110 3.90 9.94 3.85
C ILE A 110 5.44 9.88 3.75
N LYS A 111 6.05 8.96 4.48
CA LYS A 111 7.51 8.76 4.52
C LYS A 111 7.86 7.28 4.48
N ASN A 112 9.06 6.96 4.02
CA ASN A 112 9.61 5.61 4.13
C ASN A 112 9.59 5.13 5.59
N ILE A 113 9.36 3.85 5.78
CA ILE A 113 9.35 3.21 7.09
C ILE A 113 10.44 2.14 7.11
N PRO A 114 11.40 2.20 8.04
CA PRO A 114 12.44 1.18 8.14
C PRO A 114 11.87 -0.15 8.68
N ASP A 115 12.63 -1.22 8.50
CA ASP A 115 12.30 -2.54 9.02
C ASP A 115 12.01 -2.50 10.54
N ASN A 116 11.17 -3.41 11.00
CA ASN A 116 10.87 -3.64 12.41
C ASN A 116 10.25 -2.42 13.13
N SER A 117 9.54 -1.58 12.41
CA SER A 117 8.93 -0.36 12.96
C SER A 117 7.45 -0.55 13.26
N LYS A 118 6.96 0.22 14.22
CA LYS A 118 5.53 0.39 14.52
C LYS A 118 5.18 1.86 14.40
N VAL A 119 4.22 2.19 13.55
CA VAL A 119 3.82 3.58 13.28
C VAL A 119 2.31 3.75 13.40
N MET A 120 1.88 4.95 13.73
CA MET A 120 0.47 5.32 13.79
C MET A 120 0.31 6.83 13.59
N GLY A 121 -0.87 7.25 13.19
CA GLY A 121 -1.25 8.66 13.10
C GLY A 121 -1.23 9.22 11.66
N TYR A 122 -1.65 10.47 11.54
CA TYR A 122 -1.67 11.19 10.28
C TYR A 122 -1.01 12.58 10.45
N PRO A 123 0.17 12.86 9.90
CA PRO A 123 1.08 11.88 9.29
C PRO A 123 1.51 10.79 10.30
N SER A 124 1.79 9.60 9.82
CA SER A 124 2.19 8.49 10.68
C SER A 124 3.54 8.77 11.33
N LYS A 125 3.62 8.45 12.62
CA LYS A 125 4.83 8.57 13.43
C LYS A 125 5.00 7.32 14.30
N ASP A 126 6.13 7.24 14.99
CA ASP A 126 6.37 6.13 15.91
C ASP A 126 5.18 5.98 16.91
N LEU A 127 4.79 4.74 17.16
CA LEU A 127 3.62 4.46 17.99
C LEU A 127 3.75 5.01 19.41
N ARG A 128 4.94 4.91 20.02
CA ARG A 128 5.15 5.43 21.39
C ARG A 128 5.03 6.94 21.41
N GLN A 129 5.52 7.62 20.37
CA GLN A 129 5.40 9.07 20.25
C GLN A 129 3.94 9.47 20.03
N PHE A 130 3.20 8.76 19.17
CA PHE A 130 1.78 9.00 18.96
C PHE A 130 0.98 8.88 20.25
N LEU A 131 1.20 7.84 21.03
CA LEU A 131 0.50 7.63 22.31
C LEU A 131 0.84 8.69 23.36
N LYS A 132 2.06 9.25 23.35
CA LYS A 132 2.42 10.37 24.22
C LYS A 132 1.73 11.66 23.84
N ASP A 133 1.66 11.94 22.54
CA ASP A 133 1.10 13.19 22.02
C ASP A 133 -0.43 13.25 22.12
N ASN A 134 -1.10 12.12 22.36
CA ASN A 134 -2.56 12.01 22.44
C ASN A 134 -3.07 11.59 23.84
N LYS A 135 -2.24 11.73 24.86
CA LYS A 135 -2.63 11.67 26.28
C LYS A 135 -2.98 13.07 26.76
#